data_cbdc020e1286dae42d91e7b440ddff87
#
_entry.id   cbdc020e1286dae42d91e7b440ddff87
#
_cell.length_a   1.000
_cell.length_b   1.000
_cell.length_c   1.000
_cell.angle_alpha   90.00
_cell.angle_beta   90.00
_cell.angle_gamma   90.00
#
_symmetry.space_group_name_H-M   'P 1'
#
loop_
_entity.id
_entity.type
_entity.pdbx_description
1 polymer ?
#
loop_
_entity_poly.entity_id
_entity_poly.type
_entity_poly.pdbx_seq_one_letter_code
_entity_poly.pdbx_strand_id
1 'polypeptide(L)'
;MDSIFHRVSIRKFQDKPVEPEKIEKLLRAAMAAPSAGNPQPWEFYVVMNRDLIQKLAATSPYTGCAKNAPVLIVSAYREDVIFPMYAQIDLSIANENLWLETDALGLGGVWLGIAPIEERMHEVESVLQMPAGHHAFAIFALGYPAESKPQQDRFDPARIHYAE
;
A
#
# COMPACT_ATOMS: atom_id res chain seq x y z
N MET A 1 6.10 -17.96 8.84
CA MET A 1 7.06 -16.86 9.10
C MET A 1 6.29 -15.74 9.79
N ASP A 2 6.86 -15.11 10.80
CA ASP A 2 6.20 -14.00 11.50
C ASP A 2 6.47 -12.70 10.71
N SER A 3 5.59 -12.34 9.80
CA SER A 3 5.76 -11.20 8.91
C SER A 3 5.86 -9.87 9.63
N ILE A 4 5.29 -9.75 10.85
CA ILE A 4 5.41 -8.53 11.66
C ILE A 4 6.89 -8.23 11.97
N PHE A 5 7.66 -9.28 12.30
CA PHE A 5 9.07 -9.15 12.65
C PHE A 5 10.04 -9.46 11.49
N HIS A 6 9.52 -9.72 10.29
CA HIS A 6 10.34 -10.03 9.10
C HIS A 6 10.21 -8.97 8.00
N ARG A 7 9.00 -8.43 7.81
CA ARG A 7 8.71 -7.48 6.74
C ARG A 7 9.64 -6.25 6.76
N VAL A 8 10.18 -5.94 5.60
CA VAL A 8 10.97 -4.73 5.34
C VAL A 8 10.52 -4.05 4.04
N SER A 9 10.91 -2.77 3.87
CA SER A 9 10.65 -2.04 2.62
C SER A 9 11.60 -2.52 1.53
N ILE A 10 11.07 -3.20 0.52
CA ILE A 10 11.78 -3.67 -0.67
C ILE A 10 11.49 -2.72 -1.83
N ARG A 11 12.55 -2.22 -2.48
CA ARG A 11 12.49 -1.23 -3.57
C ARG A 11 13.17 -1.70 -4.85
N LYS A 12 13.77 -2.90 -4.84
CA LYS A 12 14.33 -3.56 -6.02
C LYS A 12 13.61 -4.87 -6.24
N PHE A 13 13.14 -5.08 -7.46
CA PHE A 13 12.33 -6.21 -7.84
C PHE A 13 12.99 -6.99 -8.97
N GLN A 14 12.77 -8.29 -8.98
CA GLN A 14 13.13 -9.16 -10.10
C GLN A 14 12.21 -8.86 -11.28
N ASP A 15 12.72 -9.07 -12.51
CA ASP A 15 11.90 -9.06 -13.72
C ASP A 15 11.12 -10.38 -13.82
N LYS A 16 10.14 -10.50 -12.95
CA LYS A 16 9.29 -11.68 -12.82
C LYS A 16 7.86 -11.24 -12.52
N PRO A 17 6.86 -11.72 -13.28
CA PRO A 17 5.48 -11.42 -13.02
C PRO A 17 5.03 -12.00 -11.65
N VAL A 18 4.04 -11.34 -11.05
CA VAL A 18 3.36 -11.83 -9.85
C VAL A 18 2.11 -12.57 -10.29
N GLU A 19 1.90 -13.76 -9.75
CA GLU A 19 0.77 -14.63 -10.08
C GLU A 19 -0.56 -13.97 -9.66
N PRO A 20 -1.62 -14.06 -10.49
CA PRO A 20 -2.93 -13.48 -10.19
C PRO A 20 -3.51 -13.95 -8.85
N GLU A 21 -3.28 -15.21 -8.49
CA GLU A 21 -3.76 -15.81 -7.25
C GLU A 21 -3.09 -15.18 -6.01
N LYS A 22 -1.83 -14.74 -6.14
CA LYS A 22 -1.15 -13.98 -5.08
C LYS A 22 -1.74 -12.59 -4.94
N ILE A 23 -2.00 -11.91 -6.06
CA ILE A 23 -2.65 -10.57 -6.05
C ILE A 23 -4.03 -10.66 -5.37
N GLU A 24 -4.82 -11.68 -5.70
CA GLU A 24 -6.12 -11.89 -5.04
C GLU A 24 -5.96 -12.09 -3.52
N LYS A 25 -4.98 -12.89 -3.07
CA LYS A 25 -4.72 -13.07 -1.64
C LYS A 25 -4.35 -11.77 -0.94
N LEU A 26 -3.53 -10.94 -1.58
CA LEU A 26 -3.16 -9.62 -1.06
C LEU A 26 -4.38 -8.73 -0.87
N LEU A 27 -5.27 -8.67 -1.85
CA LEU A 27 -6.51 -7.88 -1.78
C LEU A 27 -7.46 -8.42 -0.71
N ARG A 28 -7.58 -9.74 -0.57
CA ARG A 28 -8.36 -10.37 0.51
C ARG A 28 -7.81 -10.01 1.90
N ALA A 29 -6.49 -10.02 2.06
CA ALA A 29 -5.85 -9.62 3.32
C ALA A 29 -6.12 -8.14 3.63
N ALA A 30 -6.00 -7.26 2.63
CA ALA A 30 -6.34 -5.85 2.78
C ALA A 30 -7.79 -5.64 3.22
N MET A 31 -8.73 -6.29 2.53
CA MET A 31 -10.17 -6.19 2.81
C MET A 31 -10.61 -6.89 4.12
N ALA A 32 -9.75 -7.69 4.74
CA ALA A 32 -9.99 -8.25 6.07
C ALA A 32 -9.73 -7.25 7.21
N ALA A 33 -9.27 -6.04 6.91
CA ALA A 33 -9.06 -4.99 7.89
C ALA A 33 -10.38 -4.56 8.55
N PRO A 34 -10.37 -4.19 9.84
CA PRO A 34 -11.50 -3.49 10.43
C PRO A 34 -11.61 -2.06 9.89
N SER A 35 -12.80 -1.48 9.97
CA SER A 35 -13.05 -0.08 9.66
C SER A 35 -14.04 0.53 10.64
N ALA A 36 -13.95 1.84 10.87
CA ALA A 36 -14.73 2.55 11.90
C ALA A 36 -16.23 2.55 11.59
N GLY A 37 -17.02 1.70 12.27
CA GLY A 37 -18.43 1.48 11.96
C GLY A 37 -18.66 0.56 10.75
N ASN A 38 -17.63 -0.14 10.29
CA ASN A 38 -17.65 -1.08 9.17
C ASN A 38 -18.07 -0.50 7.80
N PRO A 39 -17.68 0.74 7.43
CA PRO A 39 -18.02 1.31 6.13
C PRO A 39 -17.20 0.72 4.98
N GLN A 40 -16.05 0.09 5.28
CA GLN A 40 -15.16 -0.51 4.27
C GLN A 40 -14.89 0.47 3.11
N PRO A 41 -14.24 1.62 3.39
CA PRO A 41 -14.16 2.75 2.45
C PRO A 41 -13.20 2.51 1.28
N TRP A 42 -12.46 1.43 1.31
CA TRP A 42 -11.36 1.15 0.40
C TRP A 42 -11.79 0.80 -1.01
N GLU A 43 -11.00 1.29 -1.96
CA GLU A 43 -10.96 0.89 -3.35
C GLU A 43 -9.51 0.55 -3.71
N PHE A 44 -9.30 -0.48 -4.52
CA PHE A 44 -7.97 -0.93 -4.91
C PHE A 44 -7.84 -0.96 -6.43
N TYR A 45 -6.85 -0.24 -6.95
CA TYR A 45 -6.51 -0.23 -8.37
C TYR A 45 -5.24 -1.06 -8.57
N VAL A 46 -5.37 -2.21 -9.22
CA VAL A 46 -4.24 -3.07 -9.57
C VAL A 46 -3.68 -2.64 -10.91
N VAL A 47 -2.45 -2.14 -10.91
CA VAL A 47 -1.80 -1.58 -12.09
C VAL A 47 -0.64 -2.46 -12.51
N MET A 48 -0.76 -3.07 -13.69
CA MET A 48 0.26 -3.91 -14.34
C MET A 48 0.70 -3.33 -15.70
N ASN A 49 -0.03 -2.34 -16.21
CA ASN A 49 0.32 -1.64 -17.44
C ASN A 49 1.58 -0.81 -17.23
N ARG A 50 2.62 -1.04 -18.03
CA ARG A 50 3.94 -0.40 -17.90
C ARG A 50 3.89 1.12 -18.03
N ASP A 51 3.08 1.65 -18.93
CA ASP A 51 2.97 3.10 -19.13
C ASP A 51 2.31 3.78 -17.94
N LEU A 52 1.27 3.16 -17.36
CA LEU A 52 0.64 3.65 -16.14
C LEU A 52 1.59 3.56 -14.94
N ILE A 53 2.36 2.48 -14.81
CA ILE A 53 3.40 2.34 -13.77
C ILE A 53 4.42 3.48 -13.88
N GLN A 54 4.90 3.80 -15.09
CA GLN A 54 5.86 4.90 -15.28
C GLN A 54 5.26 6.26 -14.89
N LYS A 55 4.00 6.51 -15.26
CA LYS A 55 3.30 7.75 -14.88
C LYS A 55 3.13 7.84 -13.35
N LEU A 56 2.66 6.78 -12.71
CA LEU A 56 2.51 6.74 -11.24
C LEU A 56 3.86 6.89 -10.52
N ALA A 57 4.93 6.32 -11.05
CA ALA A 57 6.27 6.47 -10.47
C ALA A 57 6.82 7.90 -10.58
N ALA A 58 6.22 8.76 -11.38
CA ALA A 58 6.59 10.16 -11.56
C ALA A 58 5.75 11.14 -10.70
N THR A 59 4.69 10.68 -10.02
CA THR A 59 3.75 11.54 -9.27
C THR A 59 4.34 12.15 -7.99
N SER A 60 5.50 11.69 -7.55
CA SER A 60 6.20 12.32 -6.43
C SER A 60 7.70 12.02 -6.49
N PRO A 61 8.54 12.81 -5.81
CA PRO A 61 9.98 12.55 -5.76
C PRO A 61 10.35 11.24 -5.03
N TYR A 62 9.40 10.61 -4.33
CA TYR A 62 9.62 9.39 -3.53
C TYR A 62 9.08 8.13 -4.19
N THR A 63 8.32 8.25 -5.29
CA THR A 63 7.68 7.11 -5.98
C THR A 63 8.56 6.46 -7.05
N GLY A 64 9.74 7.01 -7.32
CA GLY A 64 10.62 6.57 -8.41
C GLY A 64 11.01 5.09 -8.40
N CYS A 65 11.05 4.42 -7.24
CA CYS A 65 11.33 2.98 -7.16
C CYS A 65 10.18 2.11 -7.75
N ALA A 66 8.97 2.65 -7.83
CA ALA A 66 7.80 1.96 -8.40
C ALA A 66 7.97 1.63 -9.89
N LYS A 67 8.78 2.40 -10.61
CA LYS A 67 9.01 2.20 -12.07
C LYS A 67 9.48 0.78 -12.45
N ASN A 68 10.15 0.08 -11.53
CA ASN A 68 10.69 -1.24 -11.76
C ASN A 68 9.83 -2.36 -11.15
N ALA A 69 8.76 -2.03 -10.44
CA ALA A 69 7.85 -3.01 -9.89
C ALA A 69 6.99 -3.63 -10.99
N PRO A 70 6.75 -4.96 -10.97
CA PRO A 70 5.85 -5.61 -11.91
C PRO A 70 4.37 -5.26 -11.65
N VAL A 71 4.03 -4.91 -10.41
CA VAL A 71 2.66 -4.59 -9.99
C VAL A 71 2.68 -3.41 -9.03
N LEU A 72 1.73 -2.49 -9.21
CA LEU A 72 1.37 -1.52 -8.19
C LEU A 72 -0.08 -1.79 -7.73
N ILE A 73 -0.31 -1.72 -6.44
CA ILE A 73 -1.66 -1.64 -5.88
C ILE A 73 -1.82 -0.22 -5.35
N VAL A 74 -2.69 0.56 -5.98
CA VAL A 74 -3.03 1.90 -5.52
C VAL A 74 -4.29 1.79 -4.68
N SER A 75 -4.18 2.12 -3.41
CA SER A 75 -5.31 2.20 -2.50
C SER A 75 -5.92 3.60 -2.53
N ALA A 76 -7.23 3.64 -2.56
CA ALA A 76 -8.03 4.85 -2.52
C ALA A 76 -9.22 4.64 -1.58
N TYR A 77 -9.87 5.72 -1.18
CA TYR A 77 -11.07 5.66 -0.37
C TYR A 77 -12.20 6.45 -1.00
N ARG A 78 -13.42 6.02 -0.70
CA ARG A 78 -14.65 6.73 -1.05
C ARG A 78 -15.01 7.73 0.05
N GLU A 79 -15.51 8.89 -0.34
CA GLU A 79 -15.99 9.90 0.61
C GLU A 79 -17.45 9.71 1.05
N ASP A 80 -18.24 8.96 0.27
CA ASP A 80 -19.67 8.71 0.49
C ASP A 80 -19.94 7.59 1.53
N VAL A 81 -19.18 7.59 2.61
CA VAL A 81 -19.27 6.59 3.68
C VAL A 81 -19.62 7.24 5.02
N ILE A 82 -20.17 6.44 5.93
CA ILE A 82 -20.29 6.88 7.33
C ILE A 82 -18.89 7.09 7.91
N PHE A 83 -18.68 8.18 8.62
CA PHE A 83 -17.39 8.52 9.23
C PHE A 83 -16.21 8.69 8.25
N PRO A 84 -16.33 9.52 7.19
CA PRO A 84 -15.27 9.68 6.21
C PRO A 84 -13.94 10.17 6.80
N MET A 85 -13.96 10.81 7.97
CA MET A 85 -12.76 11.25 8.68
C MET A 85 -11.85 10.08 9.12
N TYR A 86 -12.37 8.85 9.20
CA TYR A 86 -11.56 7.66 9.54
C TYR A 86 -11.05 6.93 8.30
N ALA A 87 -11.45 7.28 7.09
CA ALA A 87 -11.14 6.53 5.89
C ALA A 87 -9.62 6.31 5.69
N GLN A 88 -8.80 7.32 5.93
CA GLN A 88 -7.33 7.16 5.82
C GLN A 88 -6.75 6.28 6.94
N ILE A 89 -7.35 6.26 8.12
CA ILE A 89 -6.97 5.37 9.22
C ILE A 89 -7.32 3.93 8.85
N ASP A 90 -8.54 3.70 8.38
CA ASP A 90 -9.01 2.38 7.94
C ASP A 90 -8.13 1.83 6.80
N LEU A 91 -7.78 2.68 5.83
CA LEU A 91 -6.87 2.31 4.76
C LEU A 91 -5.43 2.01 5.24
N SER A 92 -4.98 2.68 6.31
CA SER A 92 -3.67 2.38 6.89
C SER A 92 -3.62 0.96 7.43
N ILE A 93 -4.70 0.49 8.07
CA ILE A 93 -4.81 -0.89 8.56
C ILE A 93 -4.87 -1.86 7.38
N ALA A 94 -5.69 -1.57 6.37
CA ALA A 94 -5.81 -2.40 5.18
C ALA A 94 -4.48 -2.54 4.43
N ASN A 95 -3.73 -1.45 4.28
CA ASN A 95 -2.42 -1.48 3.63
C ASN A 95 -1.35 -2.23 4.46
N GLU A 96 -1.41 -2.17 5.79
CA GLU A 96 -0.50 -2.98 6.61
C GLU A 96 -0.82 -4.48 6.47
N ASN A 97 -2.09 -4.88 6.49
CA ASN A 97 -2.48 -6.26 6.21
C ASN A 97 -1.97 -6.73 4.84
N LEU A 98 -2.14 -5.90 3.81
CA LEU A 98 -1.62 -6.17 2.46
C LEU A 98 -0.10 -6.37 2.49
N TRP A 99 0.62 -5.53 3.23
CA TRP A 99 2.08 -5.62 3.31
C TRP A 99 2.57 -6.85 4.06
N LEU A 100 1.91 -7.20 5.16
CA LEU A 100 2.23 -8.43 5.92
C LEU A 100 1.98 -9.68 5.07
N GLU A 101 0.87 -9.74 4.34
CA GLU A 101 0.58 -10.85 3.41
C GLU A 101 1.57 -10.89 2.24
N THR A 102 2.04 -9.72 1.75
CA THR A 102 3.09 -9.65 0.72
C THR A 102 4.34 -10.40 1.18
N ASP A 103 4.78 -10.15 2.41
CA ASP A 103 5.93 -10.83 3.02
C ASP A 103 5.67 -12.33 3.22
N ALA A 104 4.48 -12.70 3.73
CA ALA A 104 4.08 -14.08 3.96
C ALA A 104 4.07 -14.92 2.68
N LEU A 105 3.76 -14.31 1.53
CA LEU A 105 3.77 -14.95 0.21
C LEU A 105 5.15 -14.99 -0.45
N GLY A 106 6.22 -14.57 0.25
CA GLY A 106 7.59 -14.51 -0.27
C GLY A 106 7.81 -13.41 -1.31
N LEU A 107 6.93 -12.42 -1.34
CA LEU A 107 7.07 -11.20 -2.14
C LEU A 107 7.72 -10.10 -1.30
N GLY A 108 8.13 -9.04 -1.94
CA GLY A 108 8.60 -7.82 -1.30
C GLY A 108 7.79 -6.63 -1.78
N GLY A 109 7.67 -5.62 -0.94
CA GLY A 109 6.96 -4.41 -1.31
C GLY A 109 7.36 -3.19 -0.50
N VAL A 110 6.85 -2.05 -0.94
CA VAL A 110 7.04 -0.78 -0.24
C VAL A 110 5.80 0.08 -0.36
N TRP A 111 5.40 0.64 0.78
CA TRP A 111 4.37 1.67 0.83
C TRP A 111 4.96 3.03 0.46
N LEU A 112 4.38 3.67 -0.54
CA LEU A 112 4.71 5.00 -1.01
C LEU A 112 3.53 5.93 -0.66
N GLY A 113 3.76 6.85 0.28
CA GLY A 113 2.71 7.75 0.79
C GLY A 113 2.32 8.79 -0.25
N ILE A 114 1.03 8.88 -0.52
CA ILE A 114 0.39 9.86 -1.39
C ILE A 114 -0.41 10.84 -0.52
N ALA A 115 -1.46 10.37 0.16
CA ALA A 115 -2.16 11.15 1.16
C ALA A 115 -1.24 11.41 2.40
N PRO A 116 -1.45 12.51 3.12
CA PRO A 116 -2.50 13.52 2.97
C PRO A 116 -2.11 14.71 2.08
N ILE A 117 -1.16 14.56 1.16
CA ILE A 117 -0.66 15.65 0.32
C ILE A 117 -1.57 15.78 -0.92
N GLU A 118 -2.46 16.75 -0.92
CA GLU A 118 -3.50 16.93 -1.94
C GLU A 118 -2.95 16.96 -3.37
N GLU A 119 -1.85 17.67 -3.62
CA GLU A 119 -1.20 17.72 -4.92
C GLU A 119 -0.85 16.31 -5.45
N ARG A 120 -0.30 15.45 -4.60
CA ARG A 120 0.04 14.07 -4.97
C ARG A 120 -1.19 13.20 -5.16
N MET A 121 -2.23 13.42 -4.34
CA MET A 121 -3.50 12.71 -4.46
C MET A 121 -4.12 13.00 -5.83
N HIS A 122 -4.25 14.28 -6.21
CA HIS A 122 -4.80 14.70 -7.50
C HIS A 122 -3.98 14.19 -8.70
N GLU A 123 -2.65 14.16 -8.60
CA GLU A 123 -1.78 13.58 -9.64
C GLU A 123 -2.09 12.09 -9.86
N VAL A 124 -2.18 11.29 -8.80
CA VAL A 124 -2.49 9.86 -8.88
C VAL A 124 -3.92 9.64 -9.40
N GLU A 125 -4.89 10.40 -8.88
CA GLU A 125 -6.29 10.37 -9.31
C GLU A 125 -6.43 10.67 -10.80
N SER A 126 -5.71 11.68 -11.29
CA SER A 126 -5.66 12.05 -12.70
C SER A 126 -5.07 10.94 -13.58
N VAL A 127 -3.92 10.35 -13.16
CA VAL A 127 -3.28 9.26 -13.92
C VAL A 127 -4.19 8.05 -14.06
N LEU A 128 -4.93 7.70 -13.01
CA LEU A 128 -5.83 6.55 -12.98
C LEU A 128 -7.26 6.88 -13.41
N GLN A 129 -7.55 8.13 -13.72
CA GLN A 129 -8.91 8.60 -14.07
C GLN A 129 -9.94 8.15 -13.03
N MET A 130 -9.61 8.35 -11.75
CA MET A 130 -10.48 7.94 -10.65
C MET A 130 -11.82 8.69 -10.74
N PRO A 131 -12.95 8.04 -10.44
CA PRO A 131 -14.24 8.71 -10.41
C PRO A 131 -14.28 9.76 -9.29
N ALA A 132 -15.14 10.74 -9.44
CA ALA A 132 -15.40 11.74 -8.40
C ALA A 132 -15.80 11.06 -7.08
N GLY A 133 -15.28 11.57 -5.97
CA GLY A 133 -15.51 10.99 -4.65
C GLY A 133 -14.56 9.84 -4.28
N HIS A 134 -13.65 9.45 -5.17
CA HIS A 134 -12.54 8.56 -4.84
C HIS A 134 -11.26 9.36 -4.63
N HIS A 135 -10.58 9.11 -3.53
CA HIS A 135 -9.38 9.84 -3.13
C HIS A 135 -8.18 8.91 -3.00
N ALA A 136 -7.11 9.20 -3.74
CA ALA A 136 -5.90 8.39 -3.71
C ALA A 136 -5.23 8.45 -2.32
N PHE A 137 -4.86 7.30 -1.78
CA PHE A 137 -4.27 7.21 -0.45
C PHE A 137 -2.80 6.83 -0.47
N ALA A 138 -2.44 5.72 -1.14
CA ALA A 138 -1.07 5.24 -1.22
C ALA A 138 -0.84 4.41 -2.48
N ILE A 139 0.42 4.36 -2.91
CA ILE A 139 0.88 3.39 -3.92
C ILE A 139 1.68 2.32 -3.20
N PHE A 140 1.30 1.06 -3.35
CA PHE A 140 2.07 -0.07 -2.87
C PHE A 140 2.74 -0.76 -4.06
N ALA A 141 4.08 -0.60 -4.16
CA ALA A 141 4.87 -1.26 -5.19
C ALA A 141 5.30 -2.63 -4.70
N LEU A 142 5.08 -3.69 -5.48
CA LEU A 142 5.38 -5.06 -5.07
C LEU A 142 5.90 -5.93 -6.23
N GLY A 143 6.58 -7.00 -5.85
CA GLY A 143 7.12 -8.01 -6.75
C GLY A 143 8.02 -8.99 -6.01
N TYR A 144 8.68 -9.88 -6.74
CA TYR A 144 9.71 -10.74 -6.15
C TYR A 144 10.93 -9.89 -5.79
N PRO A 145 11.45 -9.98 -4.54
CA PRO A 145 12.53 -9.12 -4.09
C PRO A 145 13.85 -9.43 -4.82
N ALA A 146 14.55 -8.38 -5.29
CA ALA A 146 15.90 -8.44 -5.82
C ALA A 146 16.93 -7.85 -4.83
N GLU A 147 16.52 -7.62 -3.60
CA GLU A 147 17.36 -7.20 -2.50
C GLU A 147 16.91 -7.86 -1.20
N SER A 148 17.79 -7.90 -0.21
CA SER A 148 17.48 -8.34 1.15
C SER A 148 17.93 -7.28 2.13
N LYS A 149 17.13 -7.05 3.17
CA LYS A 149 17.45 -6.10 4.23
C LYS A 149 17.08 -6.69 5.59
N PRO A 150 17.90 -6.49 6.63
CA PRO A 150 17.51 -6.86 7.97
C PRO A 150 16.40 -5.94 8.46
N GLN A 151 15.48 -6.47 9.24
CA GLN A 151 14.55 -5.65 10.00
C GLN A 151 15.31 -4.91 11.10
N GLN A 152 14.88 -3.70 11.40
CA GLN A 152 15.42 -2.91 12.51
C GLN A 152 14.64 -3.25 13.80
N ASP A 153 15.35 -3.48 14.87
CA ASP A 153 14.75 -3.47 16.20
C ASP A 153 14.36 -2.02 16.53
N ARG A 154 13.06 -1.81 16.75
CA ARG A 154 12.48 -0.50 17.06
C ARG A 154 11.83 -0.44 18.42
N PHE A 155 11.98 -1.51 19.21
CA PHE A 155 11.43 -1.54 20.55
C PHE A 155 12.14 -0.50 21.42
N ASP A 156 11.35 0.38 22.02
CA ASP A 156 11.85 1.43 22.91
C ASP A 156 10.97 1.47 24.15
N PRO A 157 11.43 0.93 25.29
CA PRO A 157 10.67 0.90 26.52
C PRO A 157 10.34 2.29 27.08
N ALA A 158 11.10 3.32 26.72
CA ALA A 158 10.83 4.71 27.14
C ALA A 158 9.53 5.28 26.55
N ARG A 159 8.96 4.62 25.53
CA ARG A 159 7.68 4.99 24.91
C ARG A 159 6.48 4.28 25.52
N ILE A 160 6.70 3.48 26.56
CA ILE A 160 5.63 2.71 27.22
C ILE A 160 5.34 3.42 28.54
N HIS A 161 4.09 3.86 28.72
CA HIS A 161 3.63 4.53 29.93
C HIS A 161 2.53 3.69 30.59
N TYR A 162 2.74 3.30 31.85
CA TYR A 162 1.75 2.59 32.65
C TYR A 162 0.98 3.63 33.47
N ALA A 163 -0.32 3.70 33.26
CA ALA A 163 -1.23 4.51 34.08
C ALA A 163 -1.84 3.58 35.14
N GLU A 164 -1.67 3.93 36.41
CA GLU A 164 -2.20 3.20 37.59
C GLU A 164 -3.36 3.98 38.25
#